data_233343406828c87ad5b69cac5d8abb0d
#
_entry.id   233343406828c87ad5b69cac5d8abb0d
#
_cell.length_a   1.000
_cell.length_b   1.000
_cell.length_c   1.000
_cell.angle_alpha   90.00
_cell.angle_beta   90.00
_cell.angle_gamma   90.00
#
_symmetry.space_group_name_H-M   'P 1'
#
loop_
_entity.id
_entity.type
_entity.pdbx_description
1 polymer ?
#
loop_
_entity_poly.entity_id
_entity_poly.type
_entity_poly.pdbx_seq_one_letter_code
_entity_poly.pdbx_strand_id
1 'polypeptide(L)'
;MVRPPLSHSEHARGERLGTLLREARGTRSMAEIAAVSGVPAETLRKIETGRIATPAFFTVAALAEALGLPLEEIVSACAGPQGTAAPDTALSA
;
A
#
# COMPACT_ATOMS: atom_id res chain seq x y z
N MET A 1 11.37 12.23 -21.20
CA MET A 1 11.15 10.82 -21.17
C MET A 1 9.80 10.46 -20.62
N VAL A 2 9.11 9.57 -21.27
CA VAL A 2 7.76 9.24 -20.87
C VAL A 2 7.75 7.92 -20.12
N ARG A 3 7.10 7.91 -18.96
CA ARG A 3 6.95 6.70 -18.23
C ARG A 3 5.87 5.85 -18.83
N PRO A 4 6.06 4.56 -18.92
CA PRO A 4 4.98 3.70 -19.41
C PRO A 4 3.84 3.71 -18.40
N PRO A 5 2.63 3.48 -18.85
CA PRO A 5 1.51 3.39 -17.92
C PRO A 5 1.66 2.16 -17.02
N LEU A 6 1.02 2.21 -15.87
CA LEU A 6 1.05 1.09 -14.96
C LEU A 6 0.32 -0.09 -15.56
N SER A 7 0.81 -1.28 -15.28
CA SER A 7 0.16 -2.49 -15.73
C SER A 7 -1.10 -2.75 -14.92
N HIS A 8 -1.93 -3.64 -15.46
CA HIS A 8 -3.15 -4.03 -14.75
C HIS A 8 -2.82 -4.60 -13.38
N SER A 9 -1.77 -5.40 -13.26
CA SER A 9 -1.41 -5.99 -11.99
C SER A 9 -0.87 -4.94 -11.02
N GLU A 10 -0.21 -3.91 -11.52
CA GLU A 10 0.24 -2.84 -10.66
C GLU A 10 -0.91 -2.04 -10.10
N HIS A 11 -1.94 -1.79 -10.92
CA HIS A 11 -3.13 -1.11 -10.43
C HIS A 11 -3.84 -1.96 -9.39
N ALA A 12 -3.98 -3.26 -9.64
CA ALA A 12 -4.64 -4.15 -8.70
C ALA A 12 -3.89 -4.21 -7.37
N ARG A 13 -2.57 -4.22 -7.44
CA ARG A 13 -1.75 -4.22 -6.23
C ARG A 13 -1.98 -2.94 -5.43
N GLY A 14 -2.06 -1.81 -6.12
CA GLY A 14 -2.31 -0.54 -5.46
C GLY A 14 -3.67 -0.49 -4.79
N GLU A 15 -4.67 -1.11 -5.41
CA GLU A 15 -6.00 -1.18 -4.80
C GLU A 15 -5.98 -2.03 -3.54
N ARG A 16 -5.23 -3.13 -3.55
CA ARG A 16 -5.12 -3.95 -2.35
C ARG A 16 -4.41 -3.20 -1.23
N LEU A 17 -3.38 -2.43 -1.57
CA LEU A 17 -2.69 -1.61 -0.60
C LEU A 17 -3.66 -0.59 0.01
N GLY A 18 -4.42 0.08 -0.82
CA GLY A 18 -5.36 1.09 -0.34
C GLY A 18 -6.40 0.49 0.59
N THR A 19 -6.92 -0.69 0.25
CA THR A 19 -7.89 -1.36 1.10
C THR A 19 -7.28 -1.73 2.45
N LEU A 20 -6.06 -2.25 2.44
CA LEU A 20 -5.40 -2.63 3.68
C LEU A 20 -5.20 -1.41 4.58
N LEU A 21 -4.74 -0.30 4.02
CA LEU A 21 -4.51 0.90 4.81
C LEU A 21 -5.80 1.44 5.37
N ARG A 22 -6.86 1.41 4.59
CA ARG A 22 -8.15 1.88 5.06
C ARG A 22 -8.68 1.01 6.20
N GLU A 23 -8.53 -0.29 6.08
CA GLU A 23 -8.98 -1.19 7.12
C GLU A 23 -8.16 -1.01 8.39
N ALA A 24 -6.85 -0.83 8.26
CA ALA A 24 -6.00 -0.62 9.41
C ALA A 24 -6.29 0.71 10.08
N ARG A 25 -6.69 1.71 9.32
CA ARG A 25 -7.03 3.00 9.89
C ARG A 25 -8.30 2.90 10.74
N GLY A 26 -9.23 2.06 10.35
CA GLY A 26 -10.44 1.84 11.13
C GLY A 26 -11.25 3.11 11.26
N THR A 27 -11.59 3.46 12.48
CA THR A 27 -12.43 4.63 12.74
C THR A 27 -11.63 5.90 12.92
N ARG A 28 -10.30 5.82 12.89
CA ARG A 28 -9.48 7.03 13.01
C ARG A 28 -9.62 7.86 11.75
N SER A 29 -9.55 9.17 11.88
CA SER A 29 -9.69 10.04 10.70
C SER A 29 -8.40 10.09 9.91
N MET A 30 -8.50 10.48 8.66
CA MET A 30 -7.31 10.69 7.85
C MET A 30 -6.44 11.78 8.44
N ALA A 31 -7.05 12.80 9.04
CA ALA A 31 -6.30 13.86 9.67
C ALA A 31 -5.47 13.35 10.85
N GLU A 32 -6.03 12.43 11.61
CA GLU A 32 -5.28 11.84 12.70
C GLU A 32 -4.08 11.07 12.21
N ILE A 33 -4.26 10.27 11.20
CA ILE A 33 -3.14 9.51 10.66
C ILE A 33 -2.13 10.42 9.98
N ALA A 34 -2.58 11.48 9.34
CA ALA A 34 -1.67 12.44 8.75
C ALA A 34 -0.79 13.09 9.82
N ALA A 35 -1.39 13.43 10.95
CA ALA A 35 -0.64 14.05 12.03
C ALA A 35 0.43 13.12 12.61
N VAL A 36 0.09 11.86 12.76
CA VAL A 36 1.01 10.89 13.35
C VAL A 36 2.09 10.48 12.36
N SER A 37 1.71 10.29 11.11
CA SER A 37 2.63 9.76 10.11
C SER A 37 3.47 10.84 9.43
N GLY A 38 3.01 12.06 9.43
CA GLY A 38 3.64 13.11 8.66
C GLY A 38 3.27 13.08 7.19
N VAL A 39 2.40 12.17 6.78
CA VAL A 39 1.95 12.06 5.39
C VAL A 39 0.69 12.90 5.24
N PRO A 40 0.62 13.79 4.25
CA PRO A 40 -0.57 14.62 4.10
C PRO A 40 -1.84 13.79 3.91
N ALA A 41 -2.93 14.26 4.47
CA ALA A 41 -4.20 13.54 4.39
C ALA A 41 -4.63 13.33 2.94
N GLU A 42 -4.35 14.30 2.08
CA GLU A 42 -4.69 14.16 0.68
C GLU A 42 -3.93 13.02 0.02
N THR A 43 -2.65 12.87 0.37
CA THR A 43 -1.84 11.77 -0.14
C THR A 43 -2.40 10.44 0.36
N LEU A 44 -2.75 10.38 1.63
CA LEU A 44 -3.33 9.17 2.20
C LEU A 44 -4.63 8.81 1.48
N ARG A 45 -5.48 9.80 1.23
CA ARG A 45 -6.73 9.53 0.55
C ARG A 45 -6.49 8.97 -0.85
N LYS A 46 -5.51 9.51 -1.56
CA LYS A 46 -5.22 9.03 -2.91
C LYS A 46 -4.68 7.60 -2.89
N ILE A 47 -3.94 7.24 -1.86
CA ILE A 47 -3.46 5.87 -1.75
C ILE A 47 -4.62 4.93 -1.41
N GLU A 48 -5.47 5.33 -0.49
CA GLU A 48 -6.60 4.48 -0.07
C GLU A 48 -7.60 4.24 -1.20
N THR A 49 -7.73 5.19 -2.09
CA THR A 49 -8.66 5.04 -3.21
C THR A 49 -8.01 4.47 -4.46
N GLY A 50 -6.74 4.13 -4.39
CA GLY A 50 -6.05 3.52 -5.52
C GLY A 50 -5.55 4.50 -6.56
N ARG A 51 -5.73 5.81 -6.34
CA ARG A 51 -5.29 6.80 -7.31
C ARG A 51 -3.78 6.89 -7.38
N ILE A 52 -3.10 6.63 -6.26
CA ILE A 52 -1.67 6.48 -6.25
C ILE A 52 -1.40 5.01 -6.02
N ALA A 53 -1.11 4.29 -7.09
CA ALA A 53 -0.98 2.84 -7.01
C ALA A 53 0.40 2.41 -6.52
N THR A 54 1.41 3.23 -6.74
CA THR A 54 2.76 2.88 -6.33
C THR A 54 3.37 4.01 -5.53
N PRO A 55 2.94 4.19 -4.29
CA PRO A 55 3.49 5.27 -3.47
C PRO A 55 4.95 5.02 -3.13
N ALA A 56 5.65 6.08 -2.80
CA ALA A 56 7.05 5.97 -2.46
C ALA A 56 7.23 5.11 -1.20
N PHE A 57 8.36 4.42 -1.15
CA PHE A 57 8.61 3.48 -0.06
C PHE A 57 8.52 4.16 1.31
N PHE A 58 9.14 5.33 1.47
CA PHE A 58 9.16 5.95 2.80
C PHE A 58 7.80 6.52 3.19
N THR A 59 6.95 6.84 2.21
CA THR A 59 5.57 7.19 2.49
C THR A 59 4.85 5.98 3.07
N VAL A 60 5.02 4.83 2.45
CA VAL A 60 4.38 3.60 2.94
C VAL A 60 4.93 3.23 4.31
N ALA A 61 6.24 3.37 4.52
CA ALA A 61 6.83 3.03 5.79
C ALA A 61 6.30 3.93 6.92
N ALA A 62 6.13 5.21 6.64
CA ALA A 62 5.58 6.13 7.63
C ALA A 62 4.14 5.78 7.98
N LEU A 63 3.35 5.44 6.98
CA LEU A 63 1.97 5.04 7.22
C LEU A 63 1.90 3.73 7.99
N ALA A 64 2.77 2.78 7.65
CA ALA A 64 2.80 1.50 8.34
C ALA A 64 3.10 1.69 9.82
N GLU A 65 4.06 2.54 10.12
CA GLU A 65 4.40 2.80 11.51
C GLU A 65 3.24 3.46 12.23
N ALA A 66 2.61 4.44 11.62
CA ALA A 66 1.49 5.14 12.24
C ALA A 66 0.30 4.22 12.48
N LEU A 67 0.11 3.24 11.61
CA LEU A 67 -1.03 2.34 11.71
C LEU A 67 -0.72 1.05 12.46
N GLY A 68 0.52 0.85 12.84
CA GLY A 68 0.92 -0.38 13.55
C GLY A 68 0.95 -1.60 12.64
N LEU A 69 1.24 -1.41 11.36
CA LEU A 69 1.29 -2.51 10.40
C LEU A 69 2.73 -2.92 10.13
N PRO A 70 3.08 -4.18 10.31
CA PRO A 70 4.40 -4.63 9.89
C PRO A 70 4.52 -4.56 8.37
N LEU A 71 5.68 -4.21 7.87
CA LEU A 71 5.88 -4.11 6.44
C LEU A 71 5.64 -5.44 5.73
N GLU A 72 5.99 -6.55 6.35
CA GLU A 72 5.74 -7.84 5.74
C GLU A 72 4.28 -8.11 5.55
N GLU A 73 3.42 -7.61 6.41
CA GLU A 73 1.99 -7.77 6.24
C GLU A 73 1.50 -6.97 5.04
N ILE A 74 2.08 -5.80 4.82
CA ILE A 74 1.74 -5.00 3.66
C ILE A 74 2.15 -5.73 2.38
N VAL A 75 3.34 -6.29 2.37
CA VAL A 75 3.81 -7.00 1.19
C VAL A 75 2.91 -8.20 0.89
N SER A 76 2.55 -8.95 1.91
CA SER A 76 1.67 -10.10 1.73
C SER A 76 0.31 -9.72 1.18
N ALA A 77 -0.27 -8.68 1.74
CA ALA A 77 -1.60 -8.24 1.30
C ALA A 77 -1.56 -7.73 -0.14
N CYS A 78 -0.50 -7.03 -0.49
CA CYS A 78 -0.39 -6.49 -1.83
C CYS A 78 -0.14 -7.57 -2.88
N ALA A 79 0.51 -8.65 -2.50
CA ALA A 79 0.76 -9.74 -3.43
C ALA A 79 -0.53 -10.41 -3.86
N GLY A 80 -1.51 -10.47 -2.97
CA GLY A 80 -2.79 -11.07 -3.31
C GLY A 80 -2.68 -12.58 -3.47
N PRO A 81 -3.73 -13.18 -3.95
CA PRO A 81 -3.74 -14.64 -4.08
C PRO A 81 -2.71 -15.17 -5.03
N GLN A 82 -2.39 -14.44 -6.08
CA GLN A 82 -1.42 -14.89 -7.01
C GLN A 82 -0.06 -14.92 -6.44
N GLY A 83 0.21 -14.06 -5.52
CA GLY A 83 1.51 -13.97 -4.94
C GLY A 83 1.90 -15.19 -4.16
N THR A 84 0.95 -15.92 -3.69
CA THR A 84 1.24 -17.09 -2.94
C THR A 84 1.64 -18.23 -3.81
N ALA A 85 1.13 -18.29 -4.96
CA ALA A 85 1.39 -19.41 -5.81
C ALA A 85 2.71 -19.30 -6.49
N ALA A 86 3.00 -18.18 -6.96
CA ALA A 86 4.16 -18.03 -7.77
C ALA A 86 5.45 -18.10 -7.02
N PRO A 87 5.54 -17.54 -5.94
CA PRO A 87 6.83 -17.38 -5.36
C PRO A 87 7.56 -18.59 -4.96
N ASP A 88 6.90 -19.60 -4.69
CA ASP A 88 7.54 -20.72 -4.30
C ASP A 88 8.56 -21.15 -5.21
N THR A 89 8.25 -21.23 -6.42
CA THR A 89 9.16 -21.65 -7.41
C THR A 89 10.29 -20.71 -7.50
N ALA A 90 10.01 -19.49 -7.47
CA ALA A 90 11.02 -18.53 -7.66
C ALA A 90 12.01 -18.57 -6.55
N LEU A 91 11.53 -18.78 -5.43
CA LEU A 91 12.36 -18.72 -4.32
C LEU A 91 13.25 -19.86 -4.15
N SER A 92 12.81 -20.94 -4.59
CA SER A 92 13.59 -22.07 -4.47
C SER A 92 14.83 -21.93 -5.23
N ALA A 93 14.84 -21.07 -6.08
CA ALA A 93 16.05 -20.88 -6.86
C ALA A 93 17.19 -20.31 -6.03
#